data_69e9294928d0a65d68c8436fd7376800
#
_entry.id   69e9294928d0a65d68c8436fd7376800
#
_cell.length_a   1.000
_cell.length_b   1.000
_cell.length_c   1.000
_cell.angle_alpha   90.00
_cell.angle_beta   90.00
_cell.angle_gamma   90.00
#
_symmetry.space_group_name_H-M   'P 1'
#
loop_
_entity.id
_entity.type
_entity.pdbx_description
1 polymer ?
#
loop_
_entity_poly.entity_id
_entity_poly.type
_entity_poly.pdbx_seq_one_letter_code
_entity_poly.pdbx_strand_id
1 'polypeptide(L)'
;MSPRAPGHARAREVRLPPLPPGLEVYRPADVLGSAVLVVEDEAAMQQQLRIDLHDLGYRPSAASSAPEARALLERERVAAVLLDLVLDEGEDSGFELLQWIRHHHPGLPVIVLSAAQVNSASIRKAYELGASSYFVKGNVPMAHIYSDLAARLVERGTGRPGSYRFGRLEFDPTGRTVKFGRGEVHLTQQQTALVLYLAQGSKSATARDLIEAGLFRSNAAHSTVHSALLTLRRRLDELEPGLGQKFVRATARGYNLVTIP
;
A
#
# COMPACT_ATOMS: atom_id res chain seq x y z
N MET A 1 54.76 -8.59 4.86
CA MET A 1 53.67 -9.37 4.25
C MET A 1 52.36 -8.94 4.93
N SER A 2 51.65 -8.03 4.30
CA SER A 2 50.34 -7.56 4.83
C SER A 2 49.21 -8.48 4.32
N PRO A 3 48.23 -8.82 5.14
CA PRO A 3 47.12 -9.63 4.74
C PRO A 3 46.12 -8.83 3.84
N ARG A 4 45.78 -9.41 2.69
CA ARG A 4 44.75 -8.91 1.78
C ARG A 4 43.41 -8.95 2.49
N ALA A 5 42.66 -7.86 2.39
CA ALA A 5 41.25 -7.75 2.78
C ALA A 5 40.35 -8.70 1.92
N PRO A 6 39.32 -9.30 2.50
CA PRO A 6 38.39 -10.15 1.74
C PRO A 6 37.56 -9.29 0.79
N GLY A 7 37.53 -9.73 -0.49
CA GLY A 7 36.79 -9.09 -1.55
C GLY A 7 35.29 -9.05 -1.27
N HIS A 8 34.71 -7.88 -1.42
CA HIS A 8 33.26 -7.72 -1.47
C HIS A 8 32.68 -8.56 -2.61
N ALA A 9 31.97 -9.62 -2.29
CA ALA A 9 31.17 -10.34 -3.25
C ALA A 9 30.14 -9.38 -3.85
N ARG A 10 30.28 -9.07 -5.14
CA ARG A 10 29.27 -8.33 -5.89
C ARG A 10 27.95 -9.09 -5.78
N ALA A 11 26.93 -8.44 -5.23
CA ALA A 11 25.57 -8.95 -5.26
C ALA A 11 25.23 -9.31 -6.71
N ARG A 12 24.84 -10.56 -6.95
CA ARG A 12 24.33 -10.98 -8.25
C ARG A 12 23.14 -10.14 -8.60
N GLU A 13 23.23 -9.40 -9.68
CA GLU A 13 22.11 -8.66 -10.27
C GLU A 13 21.03 -9.67 -10.66
N VAL A 14 19.97 -9.75 -9.87
CA VAL A 14 18.83 -10.62 -10.14
C VAL A 14 18.05 -9.94 -11.26
N ARG A 15 18.24 -10.42 -12.51
CA ARG A 15 17.38 -10.01 -13.63
C ARG A 15 16.00 -10.63 -13.42
N LEU A 16 15.06 -9.83 -13.00
CA LEU A 16 13.65 -10.22 -12.94
C LEU A 16 13.08 -10.32 -14.36
N PRO A 17 12.19 -11.28 -14.62
CA PRO A 17 11.48 -11.35 -15.88
C PRO A 17 10.68 -10.07 -16.12
N PRO A 18 10.43 -9.67 -17.40
CA PRO A 18 9.57 -8.55 -17.71
C PRO A 18 8.17 -8.83 -17.16
N LEU A 19 7.55 -7.78 -16.58
CA LEU A 19 6.19 -7.90 -16.07
C LEU A 19 5.19 -8.17 -17.20
N PRO A 20 4.11 -8.93 -16.93
CA PRO A 20 3.00 -9.04 -17.84
C PRO A 20 2.46 -7.65 -18.23
N PRO A 21 1.99 -7.46 -19.49
CA PRO A 21 1.40 -6.20 -19.93
C PRO A 21 0.26 -5.76 -18.99
N GLY A 22 0.34 -4.54 -18.46
CA GLY A 22 -0.64 -3.98 -17.53
C GLY A 22 -0.28 -4.09 -16.05
N LEU A 23 0.78 -4.80 -15.67
CA LEU A 23 1.28 -4.91 -14.31
C LEU A 23 2.50 -3.99 -14.09
N GLU A 24 2.34 -2.68 -14.28
CA GLU A 24 3.35 -1.70 -13.89
C GLU A 24 3.27 -1.46 -12.38
N VAL A 25 4.02 -2.25 -11.60
CA VAL A 25 4.05 -2.17 -10.13
C VAL A 25 5.35 -1.52 -9.66
N TYR A 26 5.26 -0.65 -8.66
CA TYR A 26 6.44 -0.17 -7.95
C TYR A 26 7.14 -1.34 -7.26
N ARG A 27 8.38 -1.62 -7.64
CA ARG A 27 9.21 -2.72 -7.11
C ARG A 27 10.57 -2.18 -6.65
N PRO A 28 10.68 -1.67 -5.43
CA PRO A 28 12.00 -1.32 -4.90
C PRO A 28 12.85 -2.58 -4.71
N ALA A 29 14.12 -2.49 -5.06
CA ALA A 29 15.07 -3.63 -4.96
C ALA A 29 15.15 -4.19 -3.54
N ASP A 30 14.95 -3.37 -2.53
CA ASP A 30 15.10 -3.71 -1.11
C ASP A 30 14.02 -4.67 -0.59
N VAL A 31 12.90 -4.85 -1.31
CA VAL A 31 11.83 -5.77 -0.91
C VAL A 31 11.78 -7.07 -1.69
N LEU A 32 12.66 -7.24 -2.69
CA LEU A 32 12.76 -8.46 -3.47
C LEU A 32 13.18 -9.63 -2.57
N GLY A 33 12.51 -10.77 -2.77
CA GLY A 33 12.73 -11.98 -1.95
C GLY A 33 12.04 -11.92 -0.58
N SER A 34 11.26 -10.87 -0.27
CA SER A 34 10.46 -10.84 0.95
C SER A 34 9.42 -11.96 0.96
N ALA A 35 9.26 -12.62 2.12
CA ALA A 35 8.24 -13.65 2.29
C ALA A 35 6.87 -13.01 2.52
N VAL A 36 5.89 -13.35 1.70
CA VAL A 36 4.51 -12.84 1.79
C VAL A 36 3.56 -14.02 1.97
N LEU A 37 2.77 -14.00 3.04
CA LEU A 37 1.73 -14.98 3.28
C LEU A 37 0.42 -14.54 2.63
N VAL A 38 -0.16 -15.39 1.81
CA VAL A 38 -1.50 -15.24 1.23
C VAL A 38 -2.45 -16.12 2.05
N VAL A 39 -3.49 -15.54 2.62
CA VAL A 39 -4.56 -16.25 3.32
C VAL A 39 -5.85 -16.08 2.53
N GLU A 40 -6.26 -17.13 1.87
CA GLU A 40 -7.36 -17.14 0.89
C GLU A 40 -7.87 -18.57 0.75
N ASP A 41 -9.14 -18.81 0.92
CA ASP A 41 -9.77 -20.13 0.85
C ASP A 41 -10.16 -20.51 -0.60
N GLU A 42 -10.42 -19.53 -1.47
CA GLU A 42 -10.66 -19.82 -2.89
C GLU A 42 -9.36 -20.19 -3.60
N ALA A 43 -9.22 -21.47 -3.94
CA ALA A 43 -7.99 -22.03 -4.53
C ALA A 43 -7.52 -21.30 -5.81
N ALA A 44 -8.46 -20.85 -6.65
CA ALA A 44 -8.13 -20.14 -7.90
C ALA A 44 -7.52 -18.77 -7.61
N MET A 45 -8.11 -17.99 -6.70
CA MET A 45 -7.62 -16.69 -6.29
C MET A 45 -6.28 -16.83 -5.54
N GLN A 46 -6.19 -17.79 -4.61
CA GLN A 46 -4.95 -18.06 -3.89
C GLN A 46 -3.79 -18.36 -4.86
N GLN A 47 -4.04 -19.22 -5.86
CA GLN A 47 -3.03 -19.58 -6.85
C GLN A 47 -2.63 -18.37 -7.71
N GLN A 48 -3.59 -17.54 -8.13
CA GLN A 48 -3.30 -16.33 -8.91
C GLN A 48 -2.44 -15.34 -8.11
N LEU A 49 -2.80 -15.07 -6.85
CA LEU A 49 -2.01 -14.21 -5.96
C LEU A 49 -0.57 -14.74 -5.78
N ARG A 50 -0.39 -16.04 -5.66
CA ARG A 50 0.94 -16.65 -5.54
C ARG A 50 1.77 -16.49 -6.81
N ILE A 51 1.18 -16.70 -7.99
CA ILE A 51 1.85 -16.50 -9.28
C ILE A 51 2.29 -15.04 -9.41
N ASP A 52 1.38 -14.10 -9.22
CA ASP A 52 1.66 -12.68 -9.35
C ASP A 52 2.77 -12.23 -8.38
N LEU A 53 2.70 -12.64 -7.11
CA LEU A 53 3.73 -12.33 -6.12
C LEU A 53 5.09 -12.93 -6.49
N HIS A 54 5.11 -14.16 -6.99
CA HIS A 54 6.34 -14.81 -7.45
C HIS A 54 6.96 -14.05 -8.63
N ASP A 55 6.14 -13.67 -9.62
CA ASP A 55 6.60 -12.92 -10.80
C ASP A 55 7.07 -11.50 -10.43
N LEU A 56 6.51 -10.94 -9.36
CA LEU A 56 6.98 -9.68 -8.76
C LEU A 56 8.27 -9.82 -7.94
N GLY A 57 8.80 -11.05 -7.78
CA GLY A 57 10.06 -11.31 -7.09
C GLY A 57 9.92 -11.53 -5.58
N TYR A 58 8.71 -11.73 -5.06
CA TYR A 58 8.46 -12.14 -3.68
C TYR A 58 8.56 -13.65 -3.50
N ARG A 59 8.58 -14.11 -2.25
CA ARG A 59 8.47 -15.52 -1.88
C ARG A 59 7.11 -15.79 -1.23
N PRO A 60 6.07 -16.13 -2.02
CA PRO A 60 4.76 -16.37 -1.48
C PRO A 60 4.67 -17.72 -0.77
N SER A 61 4.10 -17.72 0.44
CA SER A 61 3.48 -18.88 1.09
C SER A 61 1.97 -18.70 1.12
N ALA A 62 1.20 -19.78 1.27
CA ALA A 62 -0.25 -19.70 1.27
C ALA A 62 -0.85 -20.56 2.37
N ALA A 63 -2.00 -20.08 2.87
CA ALA A 63 -2.89 -20.77 3.79
C ALA A 63 -4.31 -20.65 3.26
N SER A 64 -5.09 -21.71 3.39
CA SER A 64 -6.52 -21.74 3.04
C SER A 64 -7.44 -21.50 4.23
N SER A 65 -6.86 -21.37 5.43
CA SER A 65 -7.61 -21.27 6.70
C SER A 65 -6.84 -20.47 7.75
N ALA A 66 -7.55 -19.97 8.76
CA ALA A 66 -6.94 -19.25 9.87
C ALA A 66 -5.98 -20.12 10.71
N PRO A 67 -6.27 -21.39 11.03
CA PRO A 67 -5.32 -22.27 11.72
C PRO A 67 -4.05 -22.52 10.91
N GLU A 68 -4.15 -22.75 9.60
CA GLU A 68 -3.00 -22.94 8.73
C GLU A 68 -2.13 -21.68 8.67
N ALA A 69 -2.76 -20.48 8.56
CA ALA A 69 -2.06 -19.21 8.57
C ALA A 69 -1.29 -18.99 9.88
N ARG A 70 -1.89 -19.30 11.04
CA ARG A 70 -1.21 -19.23 12.34
C ARG A 70 0.01 -20.16 12.41
N ALA A 71 -0.16 -21.41 11.97
CA ALA A 71 0.94 -22.37 11.95
C ALA A 71 2.12 -21.93 11.04
N LEU A 72 1.83 -21.28 9.91
CA LEU A 72 2.85 -20.70 9.04
C LEU A 72 3.55 -19.51 9.69
N LEU A 73 2.81 -18.60 10.30
CA LEU A 73 3.34 -17.41 10.97
C LEU A 73 4.23 -17.75 12.19
N GLU A 74 3.99 -18.88 12.84
CA GLU A 74 4.84 -19.40 13.94
C GLU A 74 6.16 -20.01 13.43
N ARG A 75 6.14 -20.62 12.24
CA ARG A 75 7.31 -21.32 11.66
C ARG A 75 8.16 -20.47 10.75
N GLU A 76 7.57 -19.50 10.08
CA GLU A 76 8.19 -18.72 9.01
C GLU A 76 8.29 -17.25 9.38
N ARG A 77 9.40 -16.63 9.00
CA ARG A 77 9.51 -15.16 9.08
C ARG A 77 8.82 -14.53 7.88
N VAL A 78 7.57 -14.17 8.06
CA VAL A 78 6.73 -13.48 7.07
C VAL A 78 6.97 -11.98 7.16
N ALA A 79 7.09 -11.32 6.01
CA ALA A 79 7.30 -9.88 5.92
C ALA A 79 5.99 -9.08 5.79
N ALA A 80 4.95 -9.68 5.17
CA ALA A 80 3.60 -9.12 5.06
C ALA A 80 2.56 -10.23 4.87
N VAL A 81 1.29 -9.92 5.13
CA VAL A 81 0.15 -10.81 4.92
C VAL A 81 -0.85 -10.16 3.98
N LEU A 82 -1.29 -10.89 2.94
CA LEU A 82 -2.52 -10.60 2.20
C LEU A 82 -3.61 -11.51 2.80
N LEU A 83 -4.68 -10.91 3.33
CA LEU A 83 -5.69 -11.61 4.11
C LEU A 83 -7.08 -11.40 3.54
N ASP A 84 -7.77 -12.48 3.14
CA ASP A 84 -9.21 -12.45 3.02
C ASP A 84 -9.87 -12.44 4.39
N LEU A 85 -10.93 -11.65 4.53
CA LEU A 85 -11.73 -11.62 5.76
C LEU A 85 -12.79 -12.72 5.80
N VAL A 86 -13.24 -13.18 4.65
CA VAL A 86 -14.24 -14.23 4.53
C VAL A 86 -13.51 -15.52 4.18
N LEU A 87 -13.35 -16.39 5.14
CA LEU A 87 -12.78 -17.73 4.98
C LEU A 87 -13.87 -18.76 5.26
N ASP A 88 -13.76 -19.96 4.69
CA ASP A 88 -14.75 -21.05 4.80
C ASP A 88 -15.14 -21.41 6.25
N GLU A 89 -14.33 -21.03 7.23
CA GLU A 89 -14.55 -21.28 8.67
C GLU A 89 -15.61 -20.37 9.29
N GLY A 90 -16.12 -19.35 8.58
CA GLY A 90 -17.15 -18.42 9.04
C GLY A 90 -16.81 -16.95 8.78
N GLU A 91 -17.84 -16.09 8.83
CA GLU A 91 -17.75 -14.66 8.50
C GLU A 91 -16.76 -13.85 9.35
N ASP A 92 -16.46 -14.28 10.58
CA ASP A 92 -15.55 -13.60 11.50
C ASP A 92 -14.13 -14.17 11.52
N SER A 93 -13.85 -15.30 10.85
CA SER A 93 -12.56 -16.02 10.92
C SER A 93 -11.38 -15.17 10.50
N GLY A 94 -11.52 -14.34 9.45
CA GLY A 94 -10.47 -13.41 9.01
C GLY A 94 -10.24 -12.26 9.99
N PHE A 95 -11.28 -11.75 10.64
CA PHE A 95 -11.15 -10.73 11.69
C PHE A 95 -10.46 -11.28 12.94
N GLU A 96 -10.81 -12.52 13.34
CA GLU A 96 -10.15 -13.19 14.47
C GLU A 96 -8.67 -13.44 14.18
N LEU A 97 -8.35 -13.85 12.95
CA LEU A 97 -6.96 -14.01 12.51
C LEU A 97 -6.22 -12.67 12.50
N LEU A 98 -6.83 -11.59 12.02
CA LEU A 98 -6.25 -10.25 12.05
C LEU A 98 -5.95 -9.81 13.49
N GLN A 99 -6.88 -10.00 14.41
CA GLN A 99 -6.70 -9.69 15.81
C GLN A 99 -5.56 -10.53 16.44
N TRP A 100 -5.51 -11.84 16.13
CA TRP A 100 -4.44 -12.73 16.57
C TRP A 100 -3.07 -12.27 16.03
N ILE A 101 -2.98 -11.91 14.74
CA ILE A 101 -1.76 -11.38 14.14
C ILE A 101 -1.32 -10.10 14.86
N ARG A 102 -2.24 -9.18 15.16
CA ARG A 102 -1.89 -7.94 15.89
C ARG A 102 -1.33 -8.22 17.29
N HIS A 103 -1.85 -9.23 17.96
CA HIS A 103 -1.36 -9.60 19.29
C HIS A 103 0.03 -10.25 19.25
N HIS A 104 0.26 -11.19 18.33
CA HIS A 104 1.51 -11.97 18.30
C HIS A 104 2.58 -11.34 17.38
N HIS A 105 2.18 -10.55 16.38
CA HIS A 105 3.05 -9.91 15.39
C HIS A 105 2.68 -8.42 15.20
N PRO A 106 2.81 -7.55 16.22
CA PRO A 106 2.25 -6.19 16.19
C PRO A 106 2.79 -5.31 15.06
N GLY A 107 3.99 -5.58 14.56
CA GLY A 107 4.61 -4.84 13.45
C GLY A 107 4.44 -5.47 12.07
N LEU A 108 3.69 -6.58 11.93
CA LEU A 108 3.52 -7.27 10.64
C LEU A 108 2.47 -6.55 9.79
N PRO A 109 2.79 -6.04 8.59
CA PRO A 109 1.79 -5.47 7.70
C PRO A 109 0.75 -6.52 7.30
N VAL A 110 -0.53 -6.18 7.45
CA VAL A 110 -1.66 -6.99 6.99
C VAL A 110 -2.49 -6.16 6.04
N ILE A 111 -2.54 -6.58 4.78
CA ILE A 111 -3.34 -5.99 3.74
C ILE A 111 -4.58 -6.86 3.57
N VAL A 112 -5.74 -6.29 3.86
CA VAL A 112 -7.01 -7.00 3.74
C VAL A 112 -7.51 -6.94 2.33
N LEU A 113 -7.89 -8.10 1.78
CA LEU A 113 -8.61 -8.26 0.52
C LEU A 113 -9.97 -8.87 0.84
N SER A 114 -11.06 -8.21 0.47
CA SER A 114 -12.40 -8.69 0.82
C SER A 114 -13.35 -8.62 -0.36
N ALA A 115 -14.37 -9.49 -0.36
CA ALA A 115 -15.40 -9.49 -1.40
C ALA A 115 -16.26 -8.20 -1.39
N ALA A 116 -16.90 -7.87 -2.52
CA ALA A 116 -17.63 -6.62 -2.76
C ALA A 116 -18.87 -6.39 -1.86
N GLN A 117 -19.32 -7.39 -1.10
CA GLN A 117 -20.50 -7.27 -0.23
C GLN A 117 -20.21 -6.72 1.17
N VAL A 118 -18.97 -6.31 1.42
CA VAL A 118 -18.55 -5.82 2.74
C VAL A 118 -18.99 -4.37 2.93
N ASN A 119 -19.69 -4.10 4.02
CA ASN A 119 -20.20 -2.78 4.36
C ASN A 119 -19.13 -1.89 5.03
N SER A 120 -19.44 -0.60 5.18
CA SER A 120 -18.54 0.37 5.85
C SER A 120 -18.17 -0.01 7.29
N ALA A 121 -18.95 -0.84 7.97
CA ALA A 121 -18.66 -1.32 9.32
C ALA A 121 -17.51 -2.31 9.32
N SER A 122 -17.44 -3.22 8.34
CA SER A 122 -16.35 -4.18 8.21
C SER A 122 -15.00 -3.50 7.88
N ILE A 123 -15.03 -2.47 7.02
CA ILE A 123 -13.84 -1.67 6.73
C ILE A 123 -13.32 -1.00 8.00
N ARG A 124 -14.22 -0.38 8.77
CA ARG A 124 -13.86 0.26 10.04
C ARG A 124 -13.33 -0.76 11.04
N LYS A 125 -14.02 -1.91 11.22
CA LYS A 125 -13.60 -3.02 12.11
C LYS A 125 -12.18 -3.50 11.74
N ALA A 126 -11.88 -3.67 10.44
CA ALA A 126 -10.55 -4.09 9.99
C ALA A 126 -9.45 -3.09 10.41
N TYR A 127 -9.67 -1.79 10.22
CA TYR A 127 -8.70 -0.76 10.64
C TYR A 127 -8.59 -0.65 12.17
N GLU A 128 -9.68 -0.77 12.91
CA GLU A 128 -9.68 -0.80 14.39
C GLU A 128 -8.88 -2.00 14.90
N LEU A 129 -8.95 -3.14 14.23
CA LEU A 129 -8.16 -4.34 14.51
C LEU A 129 -6.73 -4.26 13.98
N GLY A 130 -6.35 -3.17 13.31
CA GLY A 130 -4.98 -2.89 12.91
C GLY A 130 -4.60 -3.35 11.49
N ALA A 131 -5.55 -3.53 10.57
CA ALA A 131 -5.22 -3.68 9.16
C ALA A 131 -4.37 -2.50 8.67
N SER A 132 -3.33 -2.80 7.89
CA SER A 132 -2.47 -1.77 7.29
C SER A 132 -3.13 -1.12 6.10
N SER A 133 -3.91 -1.91 5.34
CA SER A 133 -4.68 -1.48 4.18
C SER A 133 -5.90 -2.37 4.02
N TYR A 134 -6.91 -1.86 3.32
CA TYR A 134 -8.13 -2.58 2.99
C TYR A 134 -8.52 -2.35 1.54
N PHE A 135 -8.69 -3.41 0.78
CA PHE A 135 -9.12 -3.38 -0.62
C PHE A 135 -10.34 -4.28 -0.83
N VAL A 136 -11.26 -3.83 -1.67
CA VAL A 136 -12.39 -4.64 -2.12
C VAL A 136 -11.98 -5.34 -3.41
N LYS A 137 -12.07 -6.68 -3.43
CA LYS A 137 -11.76 -7.51 -4.61
C LYS A 137 -12.57 -7.02 -5.82
N GLY A 138 -11.91 -6.85 -6.95
CA GLY A 138 -12.52 -6.38 -8.20
C GLY A 138 -12.74 -4.87 -8.32
N ASN A 139 -12.65 -4.09 -7.24
CA ASN A 139 -12.85 -2.63 -7.30
C ASN A 139 -11.56 -1.86 -7.62
N VAL A 140 -10.40 -2.48 -7.40
CA VAL A 140 -9.11 -1.88 -7.71
C VAL A 140 -8.27 -2.86 -8.53
N PRO A 141 -7.45 -2.37 -9.48
CA PRO A 141 -6.47 -3.22 -10.16
C PRO A 141 -5.52 -3.88 -9.15
N MET A 142 -5.17 -5.15 -9.36
CA MET A 142 -4.22 -5.87 -8.51
C MET A 142 -2.88 -5.16 -8.39
N ALA A 143 -2.46 -4.42 -9.42
CA ALA A 143 -1.26 -3.59 -9.40
C ALA A 143 -1.24 -2.57 -8.23
N HIS A 144 -2.39 -2.03 -7.83
CA HIS A 144 -2.48 -1.12 -6.68
C HIS A 144 -2.23 -1.85 -5.36
N ILE A 145 -2.77 -3.06 -5.22
CA ILE A 145 -2.57 -3.91 -4.04
C ILE A 145 -1.09 -4.27 -3.88
N TYR A 146 -0.44 -4.67 -4.99
CA TYR A 146 0.98 -5.00 -4.97
C TYR A 146 1.88 -3.79 -4.75
N SER A 147 1.48 -2.60 -5.22
CA SER A 147 2.20 -1.35 -4.95
C SER A 147 2.09 -0.95 -3.47
N ASP A 148 0.92 -1.12 -2.84
CA ASP A 148 0.75 -0.89 -1.40
C ASP A 148 1.56 -1.91 -0.59
N LEU A 149 1.55 -3.19 -0.99
CA LEU A 149 2.40 -4.22 -0.39
C LEU A 149 3.88 -3.82 -0.41
N ALA A 150 4.40 -3.39 -1.57
CA ALA A 150 5.77 -2.94 -1.71
C ALA A 150 6.09 -1.76 -0.78
N ALA A 151 5.19 -0.77 -0.71
CA ALA A 151 5.33 0.37 0.18
C ALA A 151 5.42 -0.06 1.65
N ARG A 152 4.52 -0.96 2.11
CA ARG A 152 4.54 -1.49 3.50
C ARG A 152 5.80 -2.27 3.82
N LEU A 153 6.34 -3.00 2.87
CA LEU A 153 7.58 -3.75 3.03
C LEU A 153 8.80 -2.83 3.15
N VAL A 154 8.87 -1.77 2.35
CA VAL A 154 9.91 -0.72 2.46
C VAL A 154 9.85 -0.04 3.82
N GLU A 155 8.66 0.33 4.28
CA GLU A 155 8.42 0.94 5.59
C GLU A 155 9.01 0.08 6.72
N ARG A 156 8.77 -1.22 6.68
CA ARG A 156 9.28 -2.17 7.67
C ARG A 156 10.81 -2.34 7.64
N GLY A 157 11.41 -2.27 6.44
CA GLY A 157 12.86 -2.44 6.26
C GLY A 157 13.68 -1.24 6.75
N THR A 158 13.12 -0.04 6.71
CA THR A 158 13.82 1.21 7.06
C THR A 158 13.64 1.66 8.51
N GLY A 159 12.82 0.97 9.29
CA GLY A 159 12.51 1.33 10.69
C GLY A 159 11.74 2.65 10.85
N ARG A 160 11.31 3.26 9.76
CA ARG A 160 10.43 4.44 9.76
C ARG A 160 9.09 4.05 9.14
N PRO A 161 7.95 4.30 9.83
CA PRO A 161 6.63 4.19 9.19
C PRO A 161 6.61 5.11 7.98
N GLY A 162 6.39 4.53 6.83
CA GLY A 162 6.10 5.07 5.54
C GLY A 162 6.12 6.56 5.33
N SER A 163 7.29 7.16 5.21
CA SER A 163 7.36 8.48 4.61
C SER A 163 7.64 8.34 3.11
N TYR A 164 6.79 8.92 2.29
CA TYR A 164 7.03 9.08 0.86
C TYR A 164 7.89 10.33 0.66
N ARG A 165 8.95 10.19 -0.14
CA ARG A 165 9.80 11.33 -0.46
C ARG A 165 9.61 11.76 -1.91
N PHE A 166 9.23 13.02 -2.10
CA PHE A 166 9.09 13.66 -3.41
C PHE A 166 10.11 14.80 -3.54
N GLY A 167 11.38 14.44 -3.72
CA GLY A 167 12.49 15.39 -3.64
C GLY A 167 12.67 15.93 -2.22
N ARG A 168 12.47 17.24 -2.02
CA ARG A 168 12.57 17.89 -0.70
C ARG A 168 11.30 17.76 0.18
N LEU A 169 10.20 17.26 -0.38
CA LEU A 169 8.95 17.05 0.33
C LEU A 169 8.90 15.63 0.89
N GLU A 170 8.60 15.49 2.17
CA GLU A 170 8.36 14.21 2.85
C GLU A 170 6.89 14.13 3.28
N PHE A 171 6.23 13.04 2.96
CA PHE A 171 4.86 12.75 3.35
C PHE A 171 4.79 11.50 4.21
N ASP A 172 4.32 11.64 5.44
CA ASP A 172 4.04 10.54 6.36
C ASP A 172 2.51 10.30 6.42
N PRO A 173 2.01 9.23 5.77
CA PRO A 173 0.58 8.92 5.80
C PRO A 173 0.09 8.45 7.16
N THR A 174 0.95 7.83 7.98
CA THR A 174 0.57 7.33 9.32
C THR A 174 0.40 8.49 10.29
N GLY A 175 1.37 9.39 10.34
CA GLY A 175 1.27 10.64 11.11
C GLY A 175 0.36 11.67 10.44
N ARG A 176 -0.05 11.43 9.20
CA ARG A 176 -0.82 12.37 8.38
C ARG A 176 -0.13 13.72 8.25
N THR A 177 1.18 13.71 8.06
CA THR A 177 1.98 14.94 7.98
C THR A 177 2.69 15.06 6.64
N VAL A 178 2.89 16.30 6.23
CA VAL A 178 3.78 16.67 5.13
C VAL A 178 4.83 17.62 5.67
N LYS A 179 6.10 17.30 5.39
CA LYS A 179 7.27 18.12 5.75
C LYS A 179 7.90 18.70 4.50
N PHE A 180 8.29 19.97 4.59
CA PHE A 180 9.07 20.64 3.56
C PHE A 180 10.05 21.63 4.21
N GLY A 181 11.33 21.40 4.04
CA GLY A 181 12.36 22.15 4.76
C GLY A 181 12.24 21.97 6.28
N ARG A 182 11.97 23.06 7.01
CA ARG A 182 11.74 23.04 8.46
C ARG A 182 10.25 23.08 8.84
N GLY A 183 9.37 23.21 7.85
CA GLY A 183 7.92 23.27 8.05
C GLY A 183 7.27 21.88 8.05
N GLU A 184 6.19 21.76 8.81
CA GLU A 184 5.33 20.57 8.86
C GLU A 184 3.87 20.97 8.92
N VAL A 185 3.01 20.28 8.17
CA VAL A 185 1.54 20.44 8.23
C VAL A 185 0.87 19.11 8.41
N HIS A 186 -0.24 19.10 9.17
CA HIS A 186 -1.09 17.94 9.32
C HIS A 186 -2.18 17.92 8.26
N LEU A 187 -2.37 16.76 7.64
CA LEU A 187 -3.44 16.51 6.68
C LEU A 187 -4.67 15.89 7.36
N THR A 188 -5.84 16.17 6.84
CA THR A 188 -7.06 15.41 7.18
C THR A 188 -6.96 13.99 6.62
N GLN A 189 -7.80 13.09 7.12
CA GLN A 189 -7.86 11.71 6.61
C GLN A 189 -8.12 11.67 5.08
N GLN A 190 -9.04 12.50 4.59
CA GLN A 190 -9.33 12.60 3.16
C GLN A 190 -8.15 13.15 2.35
N GLN A 191 -7.46 14.18 2.85
CA GLN A 191 -6.26 14.73 2.21
C GLN A 191 -5.13 13.70 2.16
N THR A 192 -4.93 12.95 3.25
CA THR A 192 -3.97 11.85 3.31
C THR A 192 -4.27 10.79 2.25
N ALA A 193 -5.54 10.36 2.17
CA ALA A 193 -5.98 9.38 1.18
C ALA A 193 -5.80 9.87 -0.27
N LEU A 194 -6.05 11.15 -0.53
CA LEU A 194 -5.81 11.77 -1.85
C LEU A 194 -4.31 11.75 -2.22
N VAL A 195 -3.43 12.15 -1.29
CA VAL A 195 -1.97 12.12 -1.54
C VAL A 195 -1.50 10.70 -1.77
N LEU A 196 -1.94 9.73 -0.94
CA LEU A 196 -1.61 8.32 -1.11
C LEU A 196 -2.02 7.78 -2.48
N TYR A 197 -3.27 8.00 -2.86
CA TYR A 197 -3.80 7.53 -4.15
C TYR A 197 -2.99 8.10 -5.32
N LEU A 198 -2.72 9.40 -5.30
CA LEU A 198 -1.92 10.06 -6.35
C LEU A 198 -0.45 9.65 -6.32
N ALA A 199 0.10 9.30 -5.15
CA ALA A 199 1.47 8.81 -5.00
C ALA A 199 1.67 7.40 -5.59
N GLN A 200 0.63 6.56 -5.52
CA GLN A 200 0.65 5.18 -6.03
C GLN A 200 0.38 5.10 -7.54
N GLY A 201 -0.20 6.16 -8.12
CA GLY A 201 -0.54 6.19 -9.54
C GLY A 201 0.65 6.59 -10.43
N SER A 202 0.99 5.76 -11.43
CA SER A 202 1.96 6.09 -12.48
C SER A 202 1.41 7.09 -13.50
N LYS A 203 0.10 7.37 -13.48
CA LYS A 203 -0.63 8.24 -14.42
C LYS A 203 -1.46 9.28 -13.67
N SER A 204 -1.84 10.35 -14.37
CA SER A 204 -2.77 11.34 -13.82
C SER A 204 -4.12 10.70 -13.53
N ALA A 205 -4.67 10.93 -12.34
CA ALA A 205 -6.00 10.46 -11.93
C ALA A 205 -7.07 11.50 -12.26
N THR A 206 -8.14 11.09 -12.92
CA THR A 206 -9.31 11.95 -13.17
C THR A 206 -10.17 12.06 -11.89
N ALA A 207 -11.10 13.01 -11.86
CA ALA A 207 -12.09 13.07 -10.77
C ALA A 207 -12.92 11.79 -10.67
N ARG A 208 -13.19 11.14 -11.81
CA ARG A 208 -13.90 9.88 -11.88
C ARG A 208 -13.11 8.76 -11.21
N ASP A 209 -11.83 8.64 -11.51
CA ASP A 209 -10.95 7.62 -10.90
C ASP A 209 -10.91 7.76 -9.38
N LEU A 210 -10.87 8.99 -8.86
CA LEU A 210 -10.88 9.27 -7.42
C LEU A 210 -12.23 8.90 -6.75
N ILE A 211 -13.34 9.05 -7.46
CA ILE A 211 -14.68 8.63 -6.99
C ILE A 211 -14.79 7.10 -7.03
N GLU A 212 -14.39 6.45 -8.13
CA GLU A 212 -14.42 4.99 -8.29
C GLU A 212 -13.49 4.29 -7.29
N ALA A 213 -12.39 4.92 -6.90
CA ALA A 213 -11.51 4.45 -5.83
C ALA A 213 -12.08 4.62 -4.40
N GLY A 214 -13.32 5.11 -4.26
CA GLY A 214 -13.99 5.26 -2.96
C GLY A 214 -13.50 6.43 -2.10
N LEU A 215 -12.67 7.34 -2.64
CA LEU A 215 -12.21 8.53 -1.92
C LEU A 215 -13.30 9.59 -1.74
N PHE A 216 -14.38 9.45 -2.49
CA PHE A 216 -15.58 10.27 -2.42
C PHE A 216 -16.82 9.36 -2.51
N ARG A 217 -17.98 9.89 -2.11
CA ARG A 217 -19.25 9.18 -2.31
C ARG A 217 -19.47 8.92 -3.80
N SER A 218 -20.06 7.79 -4.15
CA SER A 218 -20.27 7.37 -5.56
C SER A 218 -21.09 8.37 -6.40
N ASN A 219 -21.89 9.22 -5.76
CA ASN A 219 -22.68 10.30 -6.38
C ASN A 219 -22.02 11.68 -6.25
N ALA A 220 -20.75 11.76 -5.85
CA ALA A 220 -20.08 13.04 -5.71
C ALA A 220 -19.91 13.74 -7.06
N ALA A 221 -20.18 15.03 -7.09
CA ALA A 221 -19.92 15.84 -8.27
C ALA A 221 -18.39 16.04 -8.47
N HIS A 222 -17.95 16.18 -9.71
CA HIS A 222 -16.55 16.49 -10.03
C HIS A 222 -16.06 17.79 -9.35
N SER A 223 -16.96 18.74 -9.12
CA SER A 223 -16.66 19.97 -8.36
C SER A 223 -16.27 19.70 -6.90
N THR A 224 -16.84 18.64 -6.28
CA THR A 224 -16.47 18.22 -4.91
C THR A 224 -15.03 17.72 -4.87
N VAL A 225 -14.63 16.91 -5.85
CA VAL A 225 -13.25 16.44 -5.99
C VAL A 225 -12.29 17.61 -6.19
N HIS A 226 -12.65 18.52 -7.09
CA HIS A 226 -11.85 19.73 -7.35
C HIS A 226 -11.67 20.57 -6.10
N SER A 227 -12.74 20.81 -5.34
CA SER A 227 -12.71 21.57 -4.08
C SER A 227 -11.81 20.91 -3.03
N ALA A 228 -11.85 19.56 -2.91
CA ALA A 228 -10.99 18.83 -1.99
C ALA A 228 -9.51 18.98 -2.36
N LEU A 229 -9.18 18.91 -3.66
CA LEU A 229 -7.80 19.12 -4.14
C LEU A 229 -7.33 20.58 -3.95
N LEU A 230 -8.21 21.56 -4.13
CA LEU A 230 -7.89 22.95 -3.82
C LEU A 230 -7.61 23.15 -2.33
N THR A 231 -8.39 22.50 -1.46
CA THR A 231 -8.18 22.55 -0.01
C THR A 231 -6.86 21.90 0.38
N LEU A 232 -6.51 20.77 -0.25
CA LEU A 232 -5.20 20.12 -0.07
C LEU A 232 -4.05 21.06 -0.49
N ARG A 233 -4.16 21.71 -1.66
CA ARG A 233 -3.16 22.68 -2.13
C ARG A 233 -2.96 23.83 -1.16
N ARG A 234 -4.05 24.43 -0.67
CA ARG A 234 -3.98 25.52 0.34
C ARG A 234 -3.27 25.06 1.61
N ARG A 235 -3.54 23.82 2.05
CA ARG A 235 -2.86 23.27 3.23
C ARG A 235 -1.35 23.12 3.01
N LEU A 236 -0.93 22.72 1.82
CA LEU A 236 0.51 22.61 1.46
C LEU A 236 1.15 24.00 1.26
N ASP A 237 0.38 25.01 0.84
CA ASP A 237 0.86 26.38 0.68
C ASP A 237 1.21 27.04 2.03
N GLU A 238 0.76 26.48 3.17
CA GLU A 238 1.20 26.90 4.51
C GLU A 238 2.69 26.59 4.77
N LEU A 239 3.27 25.60 4.05
CA LEU A 239 4.69 25.29 4.12
C LEU A 239 5.55 26.25 3.29
N GLU A 240 5.12 26.52 2.07
CA GLU A 240 5.72 27.47 1.14
C GLU A 240 4.65 27.94 0.12
N PRO A 241 4.49 29.24 -0.11
CA PRO A 241 3.55 29.76 -1.09
C PRO A 241 3.72 29.12 -2.47
N GLY A 242 2.64 28.57 -3.03
CA GLY A 242 2.63 27.90 -4.34
C GLY A 242 3.12 26.45 -4.33
N LEU A 243 3.53 25.91 -3.19
CA LEU A 243 3.97 24.51 -3.07
C LEU A 243 2.85 23.53 -3.44
N GLY A 244 1.63 23.78 -2.99
CA GLY A 244 0.48 22.92 -3.26
C GLY A 244 0.21 22.78 -4.75
N GLN A 245 0.32 23.85 -5.52
CA GLN A 245 0.12 23.79 -6.98
C GLN A 245 1.29 23.17 -7.71
N LYS A 246 2.52 23.34 -7.21
CA LYS A 246 3.71 22.68 -7.74
C LYS A 246 3.66 21.17 -7.50
N PHE A 247 3.27 20.75 -6.29
CA PHE A 247 3.24 19.36 -5.88
C PHE A 247 2.04 18.59 -6.44
N VAL A 248 0.80 19.13 -6.27
CA VAL A 248 -0.43 18.53 -6.80
C VAL A 248 -0.79 19.23 -8.11
N ARG A 249 -0.33 18.71 -9.22
CA ARG A 249 -0.51 19.32 -10.54
C ARG A 249 -1.81 18.87 -11.20
N ALA A 250 -2.58 19.82 -11.73
CA ALA A 250 -3.67 19.53 -12.65
C ALA A 250 -3.13 19.51 -14.10
N THR A 251 -3.54 18.51 -14.87
CA THR A 251 -3.21 18.34 -16.29
C THR A 251 -4.49 18.13 -17.09
N ALA A 252 -4.42 18.14 -18.41
CA ALA A 252 -5.55 17.79 -19.29
C ALA A 252 -6.06 16.36 -19.06
N ARG A 253 -5.26 15.49 -18.46
CA ARG A 253 -5.57 14.09 -18.19
C ARG A 253 -5.96 13.81 -16.72
N GLY A 254 -6.08 14.84 -15.87
CA GLY A 254 -6.39 14.70 -14.44
C GLY A 254 -5.32 15.30 -13.53
N TYR A 255 -5.15 14.72 -12.36
CA TYR A 255 -4.25 15.18 -11.29
C TYR A 255 -3.11 14.20 -11.06
N ASN A 256 -1.93 14.70 -10.78
CA ASN A 256 -0.76 13.91 -10.40
C ASN A 256 0.10 14.63 -9.36
N LEU A 257 0.98 13.89 -8.70
CA LEU A 257 2.03 14.46 -7.86
C LEU A 257 3.31 14.68 -8.66
N VAL A 258 4.03 15.72 -8.29
CA VAL A 258 5.30 16.09 -8.94
C VAL A 258 6.40 16.16 -7.88
N THR A 259 7.55 15.57 -8.18
CA THR A 259 8.73 15.69 -7.32
C THR A 259 9.18 17.16 -7.22
N ILE A 260 9.40 17.63 -6.01
CA ILE A 260 9.86 18.99 -5.72
C ILE A 260 11.38 18.96 -5.52
N PRO A 261 12.14 19.58 -6.41
CA PRO A 261 13.61 19.57 -6.36
C PRO A 261 14.20 20.23 -5.11
#